data_75d00e136031f92423f611c4edd1fb62
#
_entry.id   75d00e136031f92423f611c4edd1fb62
#
_cell.length_a   1.000
_cell.length_b   1.000
_cell.length_c   1.000
_cell.angle_alpha   90.00
_cell.angle_beta   90.00
_cell.angle_gamma   90.00
#
_symmetry.space_group_name_H-M   'P 1'
#
loop_
_entity.id
_entity.type
_entity.pdbx_description
1 polymer ?
#
loop_
_entity_poly.entity_id
_entity_poly.type
_entity_poly.pdbx_seq_one_letter_code
_entity_poly.pdbx_strand_id
1 'polypeptide(L)'
;MAHSANMILTDSLNLLLKSAEHIKGINENAIASKYIERCMRFRNRKFDMRWVVVVNSFDPLQVYLYRHFWIRVAKNDYNIDKRR
;
A
#
# COMPACT_ATOMS: atom_id res chain seq x y z
N MET A 1 -1.29 9.03 8.01
CA MET A 1 -1.97 7.80 7.68
C MET A 1 -1.96 7.55 6.17
N ALA A 2 -1.73 6.33 5.81
CA ALA A 2 -1.75 5.97 4.39
C ALA A 2 -3.18 5.87 3.89
N HIS A 3 -3.47 6.58 2.83
CA HIS A 3 -4.75 6.50 2.15
C HIS A 3 -4.55 5.96 0.75
N SER A 4 -5.53 5.24 0.27
CA SER A 4 -5.52 4.80 -1.11
C SER A 4 -5.98 5.89 -2.08
N ALA A 5 -6.34 7.05 -1.57
CA ALA A 5 -6.66 8.19 -2.42
C ALA A 5 -5.43 8.55 -3.25
N ASN A 6 -5.61 8.83 -4.52
CA ASN A 6 -4.53 9.18 -5.45
C ASN A 6 -3.61 8.01 -5.81
N MET A 7 -3.98 6.79 -5.45
CA MET A 7 -3.26 5.62 -5.90
C MET A 7 -3.81 5.16 -7.25
N ILE A 8 -2.91 4.74 -8.11
CA ILE A 8 -3.27 4.24 -9.43
C ILE A 8 -2.67 2.85 -9.60
N LEU A 9 -3.50 1.91 -10.01
CA LEU A 9 -3.07 0.57 -10.37
C LEU A 9 -3.31 0.37 -11.86
N THR A 10 -2.24 0.11 -12.61
CA THR A 10 -2.36 -0.01 -14.06
C THR A 10 -1.32 -0.96 -14.62
N ASP A 11 -1.61 -1.56 -15.75
CA ASP A 11 -0.67 -2.31 -16.55
C ASP A 11 -0.21 -1.52 -17.78
N SER A 12 -0.63 -0.28 -17.91
CA SER A 12 -0.28 0.58 -19.04
C SER A 12 0.84 1.54 -18.66
N LEU A 13 1.96 1.41 -19.37
CA LEU A 13 3.09 2.32 -19.16
C LEU A 13 2.71 3.75 -19.54
N ASN A 14 1.94 3.92 -20.60
CA ASN A 14 1.54 5.25 -21.06
C ASN A 14 0.70 5.96 -20.00
N LEU A 15 -0.24 5.24 -19.40
CA LEU A 15 -1.07 5.82 -18.34
C LEU A 15 -0.23 6.18 -17.12
N LEU A 16 0.73 5.32 -16.78
CA LEU A 16 1.61 5.59 -15.65
C LEU A 16 2.45 6.85 -15.89
N LEU A 17 3.00 7.02 -17.09
CA LEU A 17 3.78 8.20 -17.43
C LEU A 17 2.94 9.48 -17.40
N LYS A 18 1.72 9.42 -17.91
CA LYS A 18 0.81 10.57 -17.85
C LYS A 18 0.48 10.95 -16.41
N SER A 19 0.28 9.95 -15.56
CA SER A 19 0.00 10.19 -14.14
C SER A 19 1.20 10.84 -13.46
N ALA A 20 2.41 10.40 -13.79
CA ALA A 20 3.63 10.99 -13.23
C ALA A 20 3.76 12.46 -13.64
N GLU A 21 3.46 12.79 -14.88
CA GLU A 21 3.50 14.18 -15.34
C GLU A 21 2.48 15.04 -14.60
N HIS A 22 1.29 14.53 -14.38
CA HIS A 22 0.27 15.24 -13.64
C HIS A 22 0.71 15.53 -12.19
N ILE A 23 1.26 14.53 -11.52
CA ILE A 23 1.75 14.68 -10.16
C ILE A 23 2.88 15.70 -10.10
N LYS A 24 3.78 15.67 -11.09
CA LYS A 24 4.85 16.64 -11.18
C LYS A 24 4.30 18.07 -11.31
N GLY A 25 3.24 18.22 -12.07
CA GLY A 25 2.61 19.54 -12.27
C GLY A 25 2.02 20.12 -11.01
N ILE A 26 1.56 19.27 -10.08
CA ILE A 26 0.99 19.73 -8.80
C ILE A 26 2.00 19.65 -7.65
N ASN A 27 3.25 19.37 -7.95
CA ASN A 27 4.36 19.40 -7.01
C ASN A 27 4.20 18.40 -5.87
N GLU A 28 3.69 17.24 -6.15
CA GLU A 28 3.60 16.16 -5.19
C GLU A 28 4.65 15.10 -5.45
N ASN A 29 5.07 14.43 -4.39
CA ASN A 29 5.98 13.31 -4.49
C ASN A 29 5.20 12.03 -4.65
N ALA A 30 5.69 11.15 -5.51
CA ALA A 30 5.07 9.87 -5.73
C ALA A 30 6.13 8.83 -6.04
N ILE A 31 5.79 7.58 -5.79
CA ILE A 31 6.62 6.45 -6.16
C ILE A 31 5.78 5.46 -6.96
N ALA A 32 6.44 4.74 -7.83
CA ALA A 32 5.81 3.66 -8.57
C ALA A 32 6.55 2.36 -8.25
N SER A 33 5.83 1.31 -8.07
CA SER A 33 6.42 0.02 -7.78
C SER A 33 5.62 -1.09 -8.45
N LYS A 34 6.28 -2.23 -8.64
CA LYS A 34 5.62 -3.39 -9.19
C LYS A 34 4.57 -3.91 -8.22
N TYR A 35 3.39 -4.15 -8.74
CA TYR A 35 2.30 -4.70 -7.94
C TYR A 35 2.56 -6.18 -7.66
N ILE A 36 2.27 -6.60 -6.45
CA ILE A 36 2.38 -8.01 -6.06
C ILE A 36 1.05 -8.68 -6.40
N GLU A 37 1.03 -9.37 -7.53
CA GLU A 37 -0.20 -9.97 -8.03
C GLU A 37 -0.59 -11.24 -7.28
N ARG A 38 0.41 -12.03 -6.85
CA ARG A 38 0.18 -13.31 -6.18
C ARG A 38 0.34 -13.16 -4.69
N CYS A 39 -0.48 -12.30 -4.10
CA CYS A 39 -0.42 -12.10 -2.66
C CYS A 39 -1.13 -13.23 -1.91
N MET A 40 -0.73 -13.41 -0.66
CA MET A 40 -1.48 -14.28 0.24
C MET A 40 -2.86 -13.68 0.48
N ARG A 41 -3.88 -14.54 0.54
CA ARG A 41 -5.27 -14.09 0.69
C ARG A 41 -5.94 -14.86 1.80
N PHE A 42 -6.90 -14.20 2.45
CA PHE A 42 -7.75 -14.82 3.45
C PHE A 42 -9.14 -14.97 2.85
N ARG A 43 -9.60 -16.20 2.69
CA ARG A 43 -10.91 -16.48 2.06
C ARG A 43 -11.07 -15.78 0.72
N ASN A 44 -10.02 -15.87 -0.10
CA ASN A 44 -9.95 -15.26 -1.42
C ASN A 44 -10.02 -13.73 -1.41
N ARG A 45 -9.71 -13.12 -0.28
CA ARG A 45 -9.71 -11.66 -0.15
C ARG A 45 -8.33 -11.17 0.22
N LYS A 46 -7.93 -10.09 -0.37
CA LYS A 46 -6.66 -9.44 -0.03
C LYS A 46 -6.75 -8.91 1.39
N PHE A 47 -5.65 -9.02 2.13
CA PHE A 47 -5.59 -8.49 3.48
C PHE A 47 -4.25 -7.87 3.75
N ASP A 48 -4.20 -7.05 4.78
CA ASP A 48 -2.94 -6.57 5.33
C ASP A 48 -2.97 -6.65 6.84
N MET A 49 -1.80 -6.46 7.43
CA MET A 49 -1.66 -6.46 8.88
C MET A 49 -1.21 -5.09 9.33
N ARG A 50 -1.87 -4.57 10.34
CA ARG A 50 -1.50 -3.29 10.94
C ARG A 50 -0.87 -3.55 12.29
N TRP A 51 0.40 -3.19 12.40
CA TRP A 51 1.17 -3.34 13.61
C TRP A 51 1.38 -1.99 14.29
N VAL A 52 1.52 -2.01 15.60
CA VAL A 52 1.86 -0.82 16.37
C VAL A 52 3.28 -0.99 16.88
N VAL A 53 4.12 -0.03 16.54
CA VAL A 53 5.52 0.00 16.93
C VAL A 53 5.73 1.26 17.76
N VAL A 54 6.36 1.10 18.92
CA VAL A 54 6.66 2.23 19.80
C VAL A 54 8.17 2.40 19.84
N VAL A 55 8.62 3.60 19.51
CA VAL A 55 10.03 3.96 19.65
C VAL A 55 10.17 4.71 20.96
N ASN A 56 10.82 4.08 21.92
CA ASN A 56 11.00 4.65 23.25
C ASN A 56 12.20 5.58 23.33
N SER A 57 13.24 5.27 22.57
CA SER A 57 14.48 6.02 22.60
C SER A 57 15.22 5.84 21.28
N PHE A 58 15.93 6.85 20.83
CA PHE A 58 16.77 6.78 19.64
C PHE A 58 18.24 6.52 19.95
N ASP A 59 18.69 6.87 21.14
CA ASP A 59 20.08 6.68 21.53
C ASP A 59 20.17 6.35 23.02
N PRO A 60 20.27 5.08 23.37
CA PRO A 60 20.26 3.90 22.51
C PRO A 60 18.90 3.66 21.90
N LEU A 61 18.89 3.02 20.72
CA LEU A 61 17.65 2.71 20.05
C LEU A 61 16.88 1.64 20.81
N GLN A 62 15.68 1.99 21.21
CA GLN A 62 14.76 1.09 21.90
C GLN A 62 13.43 1.08 21.18
N VAL A 63 13.09 -0.05 20.60
CA VAL A 63 11.88 -0.21 19.82
C VAL A 63 11.08 -1.37 20.37
N TYR A 64 9.81 -1.14 20.58
CA TYR A 64 8.90 -2.15 21.09
C TYR A 64 7.81 -2.41 20.07
N LEU A 65 7.51 -3.67 19.86
CA LEU A 65 6.42 -4.10 19.00
C LEU A 65 5.26 -4.57 19.89
N TYR A 66 4.11 -3.94 19.72
CA TYR A 66 2.92 -4.38 20.42
C TYR A 66 2.54 -5.77 19.87
N ARG A 67 2.31 -6.72 20.76
CA ARG A 67 2.15 -8.12 20.32
C ARG A 67 0.81 -8.43 19.69
N HIS A 68 -0.14 -7.52 19.76
CA HIS A 68 -1.42 -7.67 19.07
C HIS A 68 -1.43 -6.79 17.85
N PHE A 69 -2.05 -7.28 16.80
CA PHE A 69 -2.14 -6.55 15.55
C PHE A 69 -3.53 -6.72 14.96
N TRP A 70 -3.86 -5.85 14.05
CA TRP A 70 -5.13 -5.90 13.34
C TRP A 70 -4.92 -6.43 11.93
N ILE A 71 -5.88 -7.22 11.48
CA ILE A 71 -5.91 -7.66 10.09
C ILE A 71 -7.04 -6.90 9.41
N ARG A 72 -6.71 -6.25 8.31
CA ARG A 72 -7.70 -5.56 7.48
C ARG A 72 -7.93 -6.39 6.25
N VAL A 73 -9.17 -6.81 6.05
CA VAL A 73 -9.56 -7.70 4.97
C VAL A 73 -10.38 -6.93 3.95
N ALA A 74 -10.08 -7.12 2.68
CA ALA A 74 -10.80 -6.44 1.62
C ALA A 74 -12.28 -6.84 1.62
N LYS A 75 -13.12 -5.89 1.25
CA LYS A 75 -14.56 -6.11 1.20
C LYS A 75 -14.94 -7.11 0.12
N ASN A 76 -14.24 -7.08 -1.00
CA ASN A 76 -14.54 -7.90 -2.17
C ASN A 76 -13.49 -8.98 -2.36
N ASP A 77 -13.86 -10.04 -3.07
CA ASP A 77 -12.91 -11.07 -3.44
C ASP A 77 -11.81 -10.49 -4.31
N TYR A 78 -10.62 -11.07 -4.19
CA TYR A 78 -9.49 -10.63 -4.99
C TYR A 78 -9.69 -11.02 -6.45
N ASN A 79 -9.56 -10.04 -7.33
CA ASN A 79 -9.62 -10.26 -8.76
C ASN A 79 -8.74 -9.25 -9.47
N ILE A 80 -7.58 -9.71 -9.91
CA ILE A 80 -6.59 -8.84 -10.54
C ILE A 80 -7.10 -8.29 -11.88
N ASP A 81 -8.02 -8.97 -12.51
CA ASP A 81 -8.55 -8.52 -13.81
C ASP A 81 -9.45 -7.30 -13.68
N LYS A 82 -9.89 -6.98 -12.46
CA LYS A 82 -10.75 -5.83 -12.21
C LYS A 82 -9.98 -4.58 -11.80
N ARG A 83 -8.66 -4.60 -11.90
CA ARG A 83 -7.84 -3.46 -11.46
C ARG A 83 -7.95 -2.26 -12.38
N ARG A 84 -8.52 -2.42 -13.53
CA ARG A 84 -8.60 -1.38 -14.56
C ARG A 84 -9.72 -0.39 -14.30
#